data_489a8339179d7d604237df54400dd581
#
_entry.id   489a8339179d7d604237df54400dd581
#
_cell.length_a   1.000
_cell.length_b   1.000
_cell.length_c   1.000
_cell.angle_alpha   90.00
_cell.angle_beta   90.00
_cell.angle_gamma   90.00
#
_symmetry.space_group_name_H-M   'P 1'
#
loop_
_entity.id
_entity.type
_entity.pdbx_description
1 polymer ?
#
loop_
_entity_poly.entity_id
_entity_poly.type
_entity_poly.pdbx_seq_one_letter_code
_entity_poly.pdbx_strand_id
1 'polypeptide(L)'
;MTNQLTADPARIPTLQAPELDLLLRAGCQISYRAQFPAPIILSLKPHQGLSQYIHTERFSVEPRQGMLDYEDSHGNIIHRFMLHEGLNVIRFDSLVWVPSRPEKSSGYGSPVPVEQLPDSVLRYTLPSRYCDSDKLLDFAFDHFGQVQHGAERVQAICDWVHTNIEYRQFSGSPNTSASDIVAQRFGVCRDFAHTAIALCRTFNLPTRYVSGYVPDVAWQDSGTPMDFHAYFEVYLSDGWHVFDARFNKPRTGRIKIAHGLDAVDGAFSTIYGAARWERFEVWSYQIDPAGGNATLDAPVDLTQRLCGTPELRMPGR
;
A
#
# COMPACT_ATOMS: atom_id res chain seq x y z
N MET A 1 -33.11 -29.80 -24.36
CA MET A 1 -33.38 -28.37 -24.59
C MET A 1 -32.29 -27.60 -23.86
N THR A 2 -31.23 -27.28 -24.59
CA THR A 2 -30.07 -26.57 -24.08
C THR A 2 -30.33 -25.07 -24.19
N ASN A 3 -30.54 -24.43 -23.03
CA ASN A 3 -30.72 -22.98 -22.98
C ASN A 3 -29.33 -22.34 -22.96
N GLN A 4 -28.86 -21.88 -24.10
CA GLN A 4 -27.68 -21.03 -24.21
C GLN A 4 -28.08 -19.63 -23.78
N LEU A 5 -27.68 -19.24 -22.59
CA LEU A 5 -27.64 -17.83 -22.16
C LEU A 5 -26.44 -17.17 -22.89
N THR A 6 -26.74 -16.52 -24.00
CA THR A 6 -25.80 -15.58 -24.65
C THR A 6 -25.70 -14.33 -23.79
N ALA A 7 -24.61 -14.22 -23.05
CA ALA A 7 -24.24 -12.97 -22.42
C ALA A 7 -23.90 -11.94 -23.53
N ASP A 8 -24.59 -10.80 -23.50
CA ASP A 8 -24.33 -9.67 -24.40
C ASP A 8 -22.93 -9.09 -24.09
N PRO A 9 -21.96 -9.13 -25.02
CA PRO A 9 -20.60 -8.61 -24.78
C PRO A 9 -20.52 -7.07 -24.75
N ALA A 10 -21.63 -6.34 -24.82
CA ALA A 10 -21.66 -4.89 -25.04
C ALA A 10 -21.75 -4.03 -23.79
N ARG A 11 -21.55 -4.55 -22.58
CA ARG A 11 -21.57 -3.73 -21.35
C ARG A 11 -20.45 -4.06 -20.34
N ILE A 12 -19.22 -4.06 -20.79
CA ILE A 12 -18.13 -3.77 -19.88
C ILE A 12 -18.00 -2.25 -19.83
N PRO A 13 -18.29 -1.57 -18.70
CA PRO A 13 -18.01 -0.16 -18.59
C PRO A 13 -16.53 0.02 -18.84
N THR A 14 -16.15 0.73 -19.87
CA THR A 14 -14.76 1.17 -20.06
C THR A 14 -14.47 2.11 -18.89
N LEU A 15 -13.82 1.58 -17.85
CA LEU A 15 -13.30 2.41 -16.77
C LEU A 15 -12.33 3.39 -17.42
N GLN A 16 -12.73 4.65 -17.53
CA GLN A 16 -11.83 5.72 -17.97
C GLN A 16 -10.70 5.76 -16.94
N ALA A 17 -9.47 5.62 -17.42
CA ALA A 17 -8.29 5.81 -16.56
C ALA A 17 -8.41 7.18 -15.88
N PRO A 18 -8.11 7.29 -14.57
CA PRO A 18 -8.16 8.56 -13.87
C PRO A 18 -7.16 9.53 -14.50
N GLU A 19 -7.51 10.81 -14.51
CA GLU A 19 -6.58 11.86 -14.91
C GLU A 19 -5.43 11.91 -13.91
N LEU A 20 -4.19 11.83 -14.42
CA LEU A 20 -2.96 11.90 -13.63
C LEU A 20 -2.43 13.33 -13.69
N ASP A 21 -2.85 14.16 -12.76
CA ASP A 21 -2.68 15.62 -12.78
C ASP A 21 -1.93 16.18 -11.55
N LEU A 22 -1.53 15.30 -10.62
CA LEU A 22 -0.74 15.65 -9.44
C LEU A 22 0.66 15.04 -9.54
N LEU A 23 1.70 15.88 -9.60
CA LEU A 23 3.08 15.43 -9.57
C LEU A 23 3.61 15.35 -8.15
N LEU A 24 4.10 14.18 -7.77
CA LEU A 24 4.72 13.94 -6.47
C LEU A 24 6.17 13.53 -6.63
N ARG A 25 7.03 13.98 -5.71
CA ARG A 25 8.34 13.38 -5.50
C ARG A 25 8.26 12.41 -4.34
N ALA A 26 8.62 11.16 -4.56
CA ALA A 26 8.58 10.11 -3.55
C ALA A 26 9.82 9.25 -3.59
N GLY A 27 10.30 8.86 -2.41
CA GLY A 27 11.49 8.04 -2.30
C GLY A 27 11.89 7.76 -0.86
N CYS A 28 13.04 7.13 -0.72
CA CYS A 28 13.61 6.78 0.58
C CYS A 28 15.14 6.73 0.54
N GLN A 29 15.75 6.87 1.71
CA GLN A 29 17.14 6.50 1.95
C GLN A 29 17.21 5.59 3.16
N ILE A 30 17.73 4.39 2.94
CA ILE A 30 17.86 3.35 3.96
C ILE A 30 19.34 2.98 4.07
N SER A 31 19.88 2.95 5.28
CA SER A 31 21.24 2.49 5.50
C SER A 31 21.23 1.27 6.40
N TYR A 32 21.93 0.23 5.96
CA TYR A 32 22.13 -1.01 6.70
C TYR A 32 23.61 -1.21 7.02
N ARG A 33 23.90 -1.61 8.23
CA ARG A 33 25.22 -2.16 8.59
C ARG A 33 25.11 -3.67 8.70
N ALA A 34 25.76 -4.36 7.76
CA ALA A 34 25.83 -5.82 7.75
C ALA A 34 27.12 -6.29 8.43
N GLN A 35 27.03 -7.36 9.21
CA GLN A 35 28.21 -7.98 9.84
C GLN A 35 28.98 -8.85 8.84
N PHE A 36 28.27 -9.44 7.89
CA PHE A 36 28.79 -10.28 6.82
C PHE A 36 27.98 -9.97 5.55
N PRO A 37 28.49 -10.31 4.37
CA PRO A 37 27.71 -10.19 3.14
C PRO A 37 26.39 -10.94 3.27
N ALA A 38 25.27 -10.28 2.93
CA ALA A 38 23.92 -10.83 3.08
C ALA A 38 23.05 -10.48 1.86
N PRO A 39 22.32 -11.45 1.29
CA PRO A 39 21.34 -11.15 0.26
C PRO A 39 20.23 -10.26 0.81
N ILE A 40 19.81 -9.29 -0.01
CA ILE A 40 18.66 -8.45 0.27
C ILE A 40 17.75 -8.43 -0.95
N ILE A 41 16.44 -8.40 -0.71
CA ILE A 41 15.42 -8.07 -1.69
C ILE A 41 14.68 -6.83 -1.22
N LEU A 42 14.40 -5.94 -2.16
CA LEU A 42 13.75 -4.65 -1.91
C LEU A 42 12.58 -4.45 -2.87
N SER A 43 11.49 -3.94 -2.34
CA SER A 43 10.36 -3.42 -3.10
C SER A 43 10.21 -1.94 -2.76
N LEU A 44 10.79 -1.06 -3.59
CA LEU A 44 10.83 0.40 -3.37
C LEU A 44 10.27 1.17 -4.56
N LYS A 45 10.31 0.54 -5.75
CA LYS A 45 9.82 1.15 -6.99
C LYS A 45 8.29 1.16 -7.00
N PRO A 46 7.66 2.32 -7.32
CA PRO A 46 6.22 2.38 -7.48
C PRO A 46 5.71 1.36 -8.51
N HIS A 47 4.60 0.72 -8.19
CA HIS A 47 3.94 -0.24 -9.08
C HIS A 47 3.46 0.49 -10.35
N GLN A 48 3.60 -0.11 -11.52
CA GLN A 48 3.04 0.42 -12.77
C GLN A 48 1.54 0.11 -12.85
N GLY A 49 0.72 1.08 -13.19
CA GLY A 49 -0.73 0.89 -13.29
C GLY A 49 -1.47 2.12 -13.78
N LEU A 50 -2.79 1.99 -13.95
CA LEU A 50 -3.63 3.06 -14.48
C LEU A 50 -3.77 4.27 -13.53
N SER A 51 -3.52 4.08 -12.24
CA SER A 51 -3.68 5.12 -11.22
C SER A 51 -2.38 5.85 -10.88
N GLN A 52 -1.26 5.51 -11.51
CA GLN A 52 0.01 6.18 -11.29
C GLN A 52 0.97 5.95 -12.46
N TYR A 53 1.82 6.96 -12.74
CA TYR A 53 2.80 6.93 -13.81
C TYR A 53 4.15 7.48 -13.30
N ILE A 54 5.20 6.67 -13.40
CA ILE A 54 6.56 7.09 -13.02
C ILE A 54 7.11 7.94 -14.16
N HIS A 55 7.26 9.25 -13.91
CA HIS A 55 7.85 10.19 -14.86
C HIS A 55 9.36 10.01 -14.97
N THR A 56 10.05 9.89 -13.84
CA THR A 56 11.49 9.61 -13.75
C THR A 56 11.81 8.95 -12.43
N GLU A 57 12.88 8.15 -12.41
CA GLU A 57 13.34 7.47 -11.20
C GLU A 57 14.86 7.38 -11.16
N ARG A 58 15.40 7.27 -9.96
CA ARG A 58 16.83 7.03 -9.71
C ARG A 58 16.98 6.05 -8.54
N PHE A 59 17.67 4.95 -8.80
CA PHE A 59 18.05 3.99 -7.77
C PHE A 59 19.57 3.94 -7.64
N SER A 60 20.08 4.01 -6.42
CA SER A 60 21.51 3.90 -6.16
C SER A 60 21.78 3.07 -4.91
N VAL A 61 22.91 2.36 -4.94
CA VAL A 61 23.42 1.56 -3.81
C VAL A 61 24.90 1.87 -3.65
N GLU A 62 25.31 2.10 -2.42
CA GLU A 62 26.70 2.31 -2.01
C GLU A 62 27.08 1.29 -0.94
N PRO A 63 28.19 0.53 -1.10
CA PRO A 63 29.10 0.49 -2.26
C PRO A 63 28.38 0.09 -3.56
N ARG A 64 28.85 0.67 -4.69
CA ARG A 64 28.24 0.39 -6.01
C ARG A 64 28.42 -1.07 -6.39
N GLN A 65 27.33 -1.70 -6.81
CA GLN A 65 27.30 -3.10 -7.18
C GLN A 65 26.23 -3.39 -8.23
N GLY A 66 26.29 -4.60 -8.80
CA GLY A 66 25.23 -5.11 -9.68
C GLY A 66 23.96 -5.42 -8.91
N MET A 67 22.84 -5.18 -9.55
CA MET A 67 21.50 -5.45 -9.03
C MET A 67 20.72 -6.22 -10.08
N LEU A 68 19.89 -7.17 -9.65
CA LEU A 68 18.96 -7.90 -10.49
C LEU A 68 17.55 -7.46 -10.16
N ASP A 69 16.81 -7.09 -11.18
CA ASP A 69 15.40 -6.74 -11.07
C ASP A 69 14.55 -7.89 -11.62
N TYR A 70 13.44 -8.19 -10.97
CA TYR A 70 12.45 -9.13 -11.45
C TYR A 70 11.05 -8.73 -10.99
N GLU A 71 10.05 -9.26 -11.68
CA GLU A 71 8.66 -9.13 -11.30
C GLU A 71 8.23 -10.38 -10.52
N ASP A 72 7.60 -10.20 -9.36
CA ASP A 72 7.09 -11.31 -8.56
C ASP A 72 5.71 -11.79 -9.07
N SER A 73 5.13 -12.78 -8.41
CA SER A 73 3.83 -13.35 -8.77
C SER A 73 2.64 -12.41 -8.55
N HIS A 74 2.85 -11.23 -7.98
CA HIS A 74 1.88 -10.18 -7.77
C HIS A 74 2.07 -9.00 -8.74
N GLY A 75 3.11 -9.03 -9.58
CA GLY A 75 3.46 -7.92 -10.45
C GLY A 75 4.26 -6.82 -9.76
N ASN A 76 4.81 -7.07 -8.59
CA ASN A 76 5.67 -6.13 -7.90
C ASN A 76 7.08 -6.18 -8.47
N ILE A 77 7.72 -5.02 -8.63
CA ILE A 77 9.12 -4.94 -9.06
C ILE A 77 10.04 -5.10 -7.85
N ILE A 78 10.84 -6.14 -7.90
CA ILE A 78 11.74 -6.54 -6.82
C ILE A 78 13.18 -6.36 -7.27
N HIS A 79 13.97 -5.65 -6.46
CA HIS A 79 15.41 -5.47 -6.62
C HIS A 79 16.15 -6.45 -5.71
N ARG A 80 17.11 -7.19 -6.26
CA ARG A 80 17.90 -8.17 -5.52
C ARG A 80 19.38 -7.94 -5.69
N PHE A 81 20.12 -7.85 -4.58
CA PHE A 81 21.58 -7.72 -4.56
C PHE A 81 22.19 -8.24 -3.23
N MET A 82 23.51 -8.10 -3.06
CA MET A 82 24.21 -8.47 -1.85
C MET A 82 24.55 -7.22 -1.04
N LEU A 83 24.17 -7.17 0.23
CA LEU A 83 24.79 -6.22 1.15
C LEU A 83 26.26 -6.64 1.36
N HIS A 84 27.19 -5.68 1.26
CA HIS A 84 28.57 -5.87 1.64
C HIS A 84 28.72 -5.78 3.16
N GLU A 85 29.79 -6.38 3.69
CA GLU A 85 30.19 -6.14 5.07
C GLU A 85 30.38 -4.64 5.32
N GLY A 86 29.91 -4.14 6.46
CA GLY A 86 29.94 -2.71 6.79
C GLY A 86 28.69 -1.96 6.36
N LEU A 87 28.85 -0.68 6.09
CA LEU A 87 27.75 0.24 5.77
C LEU A 87 27.34 0.11 4.31
N ASN A 88 26.03 -0.06 4.11
CA ASN A 88 25.40 -0.01 2.78
C ASN A 88 24.34 1.09 2.80
N VAL A 89 24.38 1.99 1.82
CA VAL A 89 23.40 3.06 1.65
C VAL A 89 22.60 2.80 0.39
N ILE A 90 21.30 2.72 0.55
CA ILE A 90 20.33 2.46 -0.52
C ILE A 90 19.46 3.68 -0.65
N ARG A 91 19.34 4.23 -1.85
CA ARG A 91 18.49 5.38 -2.14
C ARG A 91 17.65 5.12 -3.38
N PHE A 92 16.35 5.29 -3.21
CA PHE A 92 15.38 5.36 -4.30
C PHE A 92 14.72 6.73 -4.30
N ASP A 93 14.56 7.34 -5.47
CA ASP A 93 13.96 8.66 -5.64
C ASP A 93 13.19 8.71 -6.96
N SER A 94 12.00 9.23 -6.98
CA SER A 94 11.14 9.24 -8.17
C SER A 94 10.22 10.44 -8.23
N LEU A 95 9.86 10.83 -9.45
CA LEU A 95 8.74 11.72 -9.73
C LEU A 95 7.59 10.88 -10.30
N VAL A 96 6.42 10.97 -9.68
CA VAL A 96 5.27 10.13 -10.00
C VAL A 96 4.03 11.00 -10.18
N TRP A 97 3.36 10.82 -11.33
CA TRP A 97 2.05 11.40 -11.57
C TRP A 97 0.97 10.50 -10.98
N VAL A 98 0.04 11.09 -10.25
CA VAL A 98 -1.10 10.44 -9.63
C VAL A 98 -2.34 11.31 -9.78
N PRO A 99 -3.57 10.80 -9.50
CA PRO A 99 -4.75 11.64 -9.46
C PRO A 99 -4.70 12.67 -8.33
N SER A 100 -5.11 13.91 -8.61
CA SER A 100 -5.32 14.95 -7.59
C SER A 100 -6.60 14.76 -6.79
N ARG A 101 -7.52 13.90 -7.28
CA ARG A 101 -8.78 13.60 -6.60
C ARG A 101 -8.54 12.70 -5.41
N PRO A 102 -9.25 12.91 -4.30
CA PRO A 102 -9.26 11.97 -3.19
C PRO A 102 -9.76 10.59 -3.64
N GLU A 103 -9.36 9.57 -2.92
CA GLU A 103 -9.88 8.22 -3.08
C GLU A 103 -11.40 8.18 -2.95
N LYS A 104 -12.00 7.19 -3.60
CA LYS A 104 -13.46 6.98 -3.57
C LYS A 104 -13.91 6.70 -2.13
N SER A 105 -15.00 7.33 -1.71
CA SER A 105 -15.60 7.13 -0.38
C SER A 105 -17.02 6.57 -0.43
N SER A 106 -17.60 6.42 -1.64
CA SER A 106 -18.95 5.91 -1.84
C SER A 106 -19.17 5.48 -3.29
N GLY A 107 -20.33 4.91 -3.58
CA GLY A 107 -20.69 4.49 -4.93
C GLY A 107 -19.79 3.36 -5.46
N TYR A 108 -19.41 2.43 -4.59
CA TYR A 108 -18.65 1.24 -4.94
C TYR A 108 -19.54 0.22 -5.66
N GLY A 109 -18.89 -0.67 -6.41
CA GLY A 109 -19.53 -1.85 -6.98
C GLY A 109 -20.08 -2.82 -5.93
N SER A 110 -20.86 -3.78 -6.38
CA SER A 110 -21.40 -4.85 -5.53
C SER A 110 -20.31 -5.90 -5.21
N PRO A 111 -20.44 -6.65 -4.13
CA PRO A 111 -19.59 -7.82 -3.90
C PRO A 111 -19.78 -8.84 -5.02
N VAL A 112 -18.69 -9.51 -5.42
CA VAL A 112 -18.72 -10.54 -6.47
C VAL A 112 -18.80 -11.92 -5.79
N PRO A 113 -19.76 -12.78 -6.14
CA PRO A 113 -19.81 -14.16 -5.66
C PRO A 113 -18.51 -14.91 -5.99
N VAL A 114 -18.08 -15.81 -5.10
CA VAL A 114 -16.78 -16.50 -5.23
C VAL A 114 -16.65 -17.25 -6.57
N GLU A 115 -17.72 -17.89 -7.02
CA GLU A 115 -17.78 -18.62 -8.30
C GLU A 115 -17.69 -17.72 -9.55
N GLN A 116 -17.80 -16.41 -9.40
CA GLN A 116 -17.70 -15.41 -10.46
C GLN A 116 -16.41 -14.59 -10.39
N LEU A 117 -15.58 -14.81 -9.35
CA LEU A 117 -14.32 -14.11 -9.20
C LEU A 117 -13.33 -14.51 -10.30
N PRO A 118 -12.56 -13.59 -10.87
CA PRO A 118 -11.43 -13.92 -11.73
C PRO A 118 -10.41 -14.81 -10.99
N ASP A 119 -9.80 -15.78 -11.68
CA ASP A 119 -8.81 -16.70 -11.10
C ASP A 119 -7.67 -15.97 -10.39
N SER A 120 -7.22 -14.85 -10.94
CA SER A 120 -6.16 -14.02 -10.36
C SER A 120 -6.55 -13.36 -9.04
N VAL A 121 -7.85 -13.26 -8.74
CA VAL A 121 -8.39 -12.60 -7.54
C VAL A 121 -8.67 -13.61 -6.42
N LEU A 122 -8.99 -14.86 -6.74
CA LEU A 122 -9.38 -15.92 -5.79
C LEU A 122 -8.39 -16.07 -4.62
N ARG A 123 -7.09 -15.98 -4.88
CA ARG A 123 -6.06 -16.12 -3.85
C ARG A 123 -6.22 -15.12 -2.70
N TYR A 124 -6.84 -13.96 -2.94
CA TYR A 124 -7.04 -12.90 -1.96
C TYR A 124 -8.25 -13.10 -1.06
N THR A 125 -8.95 -14.22 -1.17
CA THR A 125 -10.00 -14.66 -0.22
C THR A 125 -9.44 -15.60 0.87
N LEU A 126 -8.20 -16.08 0.71
CA LEU A 126 -7.60 -17.11 1.56
C LEU A 126 -6.84 -16.49 2.74
N PRO A 127 -6.71 -17.22 3.89
CA PRO A 127 -5.84 -16.80 4.97
C PRO A 127 -4.38 -16.77 4.53
N SER A 128 -3.58 -16.01 5.24
CA SER A 128 -2.13 -15.90 5.01
C SER A 128 -1.38 -15.77 6.34
N ARG A 129 -0.04 -15.67 6.31
CA ARG A 129 0.78 -15.66 7.52
C ARG A 129 0.30 -14.65 8.57
N TYR A 130 0.02 -13.42 8.16
CA TYR A 130 -0.39 -12.34 9.06
C TYR A 130 -1.89 -12.08 9.04
N CYS A 131 -2.59 -12.54 8.02
CA CYS A 131 -4.04 -12.41 7.89
C CYS A 131 -4.69 -13.78 8.10
N ASP A 132 -4.67 -14.25 9.33
CA ASP A 132 -5.19 -15.55 9.80
C ASP A 132 -6.72 -15.51 9.96
N SER A 133 -7.42 -15.25 8.85
CA SER A 133 -8.88 -15.09 8.78
C SER A 133 -9.66 -16.30 9.30
N ASP A 134 -9.10 -17.49 9.18
CA ASP A 134 -9.65 -18.74 9.71
C ASP A 134 -9.81 -18.73 11.24
N LYS A 135 -9.01 -17.95 11.97
CA LYS A 135 -9.11 -17.81 13.43
C LYS A 135 -10.09 -16.73 13.88
N LEU A 136 -10.56 -15.90 12.97
CA LEU A 136 -11.41 -14.74 13.29
C LEU A 136 -12.87 -14.92 12.86
N LEU A 137 -13.29 -16.14 12.47
CA LEU A 137 -14.62 -16.39 11.94
C LEU A 137 -15.73 -15.96 12.90
N ASP A 138 -15.75 -16.52 14.12
CA ASP A 138 -16.78 -16.21 15.12
C ASP A 138 -16.77 -14.72 15.46
N PHE A 139 -15.59 -14.14 15.71
CA PHE A 139 -15.44 -12.72 15.99
C PHE A 139 -16.02 -11.85 14.87
N ALA A 140 -15.69 -12.17 13.61
CA ALA A 140 -16.16 -11.40 12.46
C ALA A 140 -17.67 -11.47 12.30
N PHE A 141 -18.27 -12.66 12.44
CA PHE A 141 -19.74 -12.82 12.33
C PHE A 141 -20.49 -12.16 13.48
N ASP A 142 -19.97 -12.22 14.70
CA ASP A 142 -20.58 -11.56 15.86
C ASP A 142 -20.62 -10.04 15.70
N HIS A 143 -19.56 -9.44 15.13
CA HIS A 143 -19.46 -7.99 15.02
C HIS A 143 -20.02 -7.43 13.70
N PHE A 144 -19.88 -8.14 12.60
CA PHE A 144 -20.17 -7.61 11.25
C PHE A 144 -21.15 -8.46 10.44
N GLY A 145 -21.60 -9.60 10.95
CA GLY A 145 -22.48 -10.53 10.22
C GLY A 145 -23.80 -9.91 9.77
N GLN A 146 -24.34 -8.95 10.53
CA GLN A 146 -25.59 -8.25 10.21
C GLN A 146 -25.40 -6.99 9.35
N VAL A 147 -24.17 -6.55 9.11
CA VAL A 147 -23.89 -5.40 8.24
C VAL A 147 -24.09 -5.83 6.78
N GLN A 148 -24.61 -4.93 5.94
CA GLN A 148 -24.78 -5.19 4.51
C GLN A 148 -23.45 -5.64 3.87
N HIS A 149 -23.49 -6.73 3.11
CA HIS A 149 -22.31 -7.28 2.46
C HIS A 149 -21.79 -6.34 1.38
N GLY A 150 -20.47 -6.23 1.26
CA GLY A 150 -19.80 -5.34 0.31
C GLY A 150 -19.09 -4.18 0.99
N ALA A 151 -19.09 -3.01 0.36
CA ALA A 151 -18.33 -1.84 0.83
C ALA A 151 -18.78 -1.35 2.21
N GLU A 152 -20.05 -1.45 2.55
CA GLU A 152 -20.59 -1.07 3.87
C GLU A 152 -19.98 -1.94 4.98
N ARG A 153 -19.85 -3.24 4.74
CA ARG A 153 -19.19 -4.15 5.68
C ARG A 153 -17.70 -3.84 5.81
N VAL A 154 -17.02 -3.56 4.69
CA VAL A 154 -15.60 -3.16 4.71
C VAL A 154 -15.42 -1.88 5.52
N GLN A 155 -16.30 -0.88 5.34
CA GLN A 155 -16.24 0.36 6.10
C GLN A 155 -16.49 0.11 7.60
N ALA A 156 -17.46 -0.71 7.96
CA ALA A 156 -17.73 -1.07 9.35
C ALA A 156 -16.51 -1.77 9.99
N ILE A 157 -15.81 -2.62 9.24
CA ILE A 157 -14.55 -3.23 9.67
C ILE A 157 -13.48 -2.16 9.89
N CYS A 158 -13.31 -1.22 8.94
CA CYS A 158 -12.38 -0.11 9.08
C CYS A 158 -12.68 0.73 10.33
N ASP A 159 -13.94 1.09 10.54
CA ASP A 159 -14.39 1.89 11.69
C ASP A 159 -14.08 1.18 13.00
N TRP A 160 -14.34 -0.12 13.06
CA TRP A 160 -14.03 -0.92 14.24
C TRP A 160 -12.54 -0.99 14.51
N VAL A 161 -11.72 -1.30 13.49
CA VAL A 161 -10.25 -1.37 13.61
C VAL A 161 -9.70 -0.01 14.04
N HIS A 162 -10.15 1.09 13.41
CA HIS A 162 -9.73 2.44 13.73
C HIS A 162 -10.04 2.84 15.17
N THR A 163 -11.21 2.43 15.67
CA THR A 163 -11.69 2.83 17.00
C THR A 163 -11.13 1.96 18.12
N ASN A 164 -10.93 0.65 17.86
CA ASN A 164 -10.63 -0.33 18.89
C ASN A 164 -9.16 -0.77 18.96
N ILE A 165 -8.32 -0.34 18.01
CA ILE A 165 -6.90 -0.65 17.98
C ILE A 165 -6.13 0.66 18.15
N GLU A 166 -5.30 0.75 19.19
CA GLU A 166 -4.43 1.88 19.44
C GLU A 166 -3.25 1.86 18.47
N TYR A 167 -3.01 2.97 17.76
CA TYR A 167 -1.77 3.11 17.00
C TYR A 167 -0.60 3.38 17.95
N ARG A 168 0.32 2.44 18.03
CA ARG A 168 1.50 2.54 18.89
C ARG A 168 2.76 2.42 18.06
N GLN A 169 3.43 3.56 17.87
CA GLN A 169 4.66 3.61 17.09
C GLN A 169 5.73 2.68 17.69
N PHE A 170 6.52 2.02 16.85
CA PHE A 170 7.56 1.06 17.23
C PHE A 170 7.08 -0.23 17.90
N SER A 171 5.78 -0.49 17.98
CA SER A 171 5.25 -1.76 18.53
C SER A 171 5.20 -2.90 17.52
N GLY A 172 5.55 -2.65 16.26
CA GLY A 172 5.49 -3.67 15.21
C GLY A 172 6.40 -4.87 15.49
N SER A 173 5.84 -6.08 15.32
CA SER A 173 6.58 -7.35 15.50
C SER A 173 6.39 -8.25 14.29
N PRO A 174 7.43 -8.96 13.83
CA PRO A 174 7.31 -9.92 12.73
C PRO A 174 6.55 -11.20 13.12
N ASN A 175 6.17 -11.34 14.38
CA ASN A 175 5.48 -12.52 14.91
C ASN A 175 3.97 -12.31 15.12
N THR A 176 3.48 -11.07 15.02
CA THR A 176 2.09 -10.70 15.36
C THR A 176 1.18 -10.86 14.14
N SER A 177 0.13 -11.67 14.26
CA SER A 177 -0.93 -11.87 13.26
C SER A 177 -2.16 -11.01 13.55
N ALA A 178 -3.16 -11.04 12.67
CA ALA A 178 -4.41 -10.30 12.83
C ALA A 178 -5.18 -10.73 14.09
N SER A 179 -5.22 -12.03 14.40
CA SER A 179 -5.88 -12.54 15.62
C SER A 179 -5.18 -12.05 16.90
N ASP A 180 -3.84 -11.96 16.88
CA ASP A 180 -3.09 -11.39 18.00
C ASP A 180 -3.41 -9.91 18.20
N ILE A 181 -3.55 -9.14 17.11
CA ILE A 181 -3.90 -7.71 17.17
C ILE A 181 -5.32 -7.50 17.71
N VAL A 182 -6.28 -8.33 17.28
CA VAL A 182 -7.64 -8.31 17.84
C VAL A 182 -7.63 -8.53 19.34
N ALA A 183 -6.74 -9.39 19.84
CA ALA A 183 -6.61 -9.67 21.27
C ALA A 183 -5.88 -8.57 22.04
N GLN A 184 -4.73 -8.07 21.52
CA GLN A 184 -3.87 -7.12 22.24
C GLN A 184 -4.30 -5.66 22.10
N ARG A 185 -5.08 -5.29 21.05
CA ARG A 185 -5.67 -3.97 20.82
C ARG A 185 -4.67 -2.83 20.55
N PHE A 186 -3.48 -3.13 20.09
CA PHE A 186 -2.53 -2.10 19.60
C PHE A 186 -1.64 -2.65 18.50
N GLY A 187 -1.10 -1.75 17.67
CA GLY A 187 -0.19 -2.10 16.58
C GLY A 187 0.25 -0.91 15.75
N VAL A 188 0.91 -1.18 14.63
CA VAL A 188 1.33 -0.19 13.63
C VAL A 188 0.44 -0.27 12.38
N CYS A 189 0.64 0.60 11.38
CA CYS A 189 -0.19 0.64 10.16
C CYS A 189 -0.34 -0.73 9.47
N ARG A 190 0.73 -1.53 9.43
CA ARG A 190 0.73 -2.91 8.92
C ARG A 190 -0.28 -3.79 9.67
N ASP A 191 -0.33 -3.68 10.98
CA ASP A 191 -1.18 -4.51 11.85
C ASP A 191 -2.66 -4.11 11.69
N PHE A 192 -2.95 -2.82 11.51
CA PHE A 192 -4.29 -2.32 11.14
C PHE A 192 -4.76 -2.90 9.80
N ALA A 193 -3.88 -2.87 8.79
CA ALA A 193 -4.19 -3.44 7.48
C ALA A 193 -4.43 -4.94 7.55
N HIS A 194 -3.56 -5.71 8.22
CA HIS A 194 -3.71 -7.16 8.38
C HIS A 194 -5.01 -7.54 9.08
N THR A 195 -5.37 -6.83 10.14
CA THR A 195 -6.63 -7.08 10.87
C THR A 195 -7.84 -6.84 9.97
N ALA A 196 -7.89 -5.71 9.26
CA ALA A 196 -8.98 -5.42 8.35
C ALA A 196 -9.06 -6.43 7.19
N ILE A 197 -7.92 -6.82 6.61
CA ILE A 197 -7.84 -7.83 5.55
C ILE A 197 -8.38 -9.18 6.05
N ALA A 198 -7.92 -9.64 7.22
CA ALA A 198 -8.37 -10.90 7.78
C ALA A 198 -9.88 -10.92 8.00
N LEU A 199 -10.43 -9.85 8.57
CA LEU A 199 -11.88 -9.70 8.80
C LEU A 199 -12.68 -9.62 7.49
N CYS A 200 -12.17 -8.97 6.44
CA CYS A 200 -12.82 -8.96 5.13
C CYS A 200 -12.83 -10.35 4.49
N ARG A 201 -11.72 -11.09 4.59
CA ARG A 201 -11.60 -12.44 4.01
C ARG A 201 -12.50 -13.46 4.69
N THR A 202 -12.86 -13.32 5.96
CA THR A 202 -13.87 -14.18 6.61
C THR A 202 -15.24 -14.12 5.93
N PHE A 203 -15.52 -13.02 5.22
CA PHE A 203 -16.74 -12.85 4.43
C PHE A 203 -16.52 -13.12 2.92
N ASN A 204 -15.43 -13.78 2.55
CA ASN A 204 -15.06 -14.03 1.16
C ASN A 204 -14.93 -12.76 0.30
N LEU A 205 -14.66 -11.61 0.92
CA LEU A 205 -14.31 -10.39 0.19
C LEU A 205 -12.83 -10.45 -0.20
N PRO A 206 -12.48 -10.53 -1.49
CA PRO A 206 -11.09 -10.58 -1.90
C PRO A 206 -10.39 -9.30 -1.47
N THR A 207 -9.38 -9.43 -0.65
CA THR A 207 -8.70 -8.29 -0.03
C THR A 207 -7.20 -8.50 -0.06
N ARG A 208 -6.46 -7.51 -0.60
CA ARG A 208 -5.01 -7.57 -0.70
C ARG A 208 -4.32 -6.47 0.09
N TYR A 209 -3.22 -6.82 0.70
CA TYR A 209 -2.32 -5.91 1.38
C TYR A 209 -1.62 -5.00 0.37
N VAL A 210 -1.38 -3.75 0.74
CA VAL A 210 -0.65 -2.78 -0.06
C VAL A 210 0.33 -2.03 0.82
N SER A 211 1.54 -1.83 0.31
CA SER A 211 2.53 -0.90 0.85
C SER A 211 2.79 0.24 -0.14
N GLY A 212 3.04 1.44 0.37
CA GLY A 212 3.28 2.60 -0.49
C GLY A 212 3.69 3.86 0.24
N TYR A 213 3.81 4.94 -0.53
CA TYR A 213 3.99 6.29 0.00
C TYR A 213 2.62 6.98 0.12
N VAL A 214 2.42 7.71 1.22
CA VAL A 214 1.21 8.50 1.43
C VAL A 214 1.63 9.92 1.82
N PRO A 215 1.59 10.88 0.88
CA PRO A 215 1.95 12.26 1.15
C PRO A 215 0.87 12.96 2.01
N ASP A 216 1.25 14.06 2.64
CA ASP A 216 0.31 14.90 3.40
C ASP A 216 -0.39 15.95 2.51
N VAL A 217 -0.68 15.61 1.25
CA VAL A 217 -1.45 16.46 0.34
C VAL A 217 -2.88 16.62 0.86
N ALA A 218 -3.31 17.87 1.06
CA ALA A 218 -4.62 18.21 1.64
C ALA A 218 -4.90 17.52 3.00
N TRP A 219 -3.85 17.23 3.75
CA TRP A 219 -3.90 16.57 5.05
C TRP A 219 -3.11 17.36 6.10
N GLN A 220 -3.54 17.30 7.36
CA GLN A 220 -2.80 17.91 8.44
C GLN A 220 -1.59 17.03 8.77
N ASP A 221 -0.38 17.62 8.76
CA ASP A 221 0.83 16.92 9.17
C ASP A 221 0.73 16.45 10.62
N SER A 222 1.12 15.21 10.84
CA SER A 222 1.15 14.61 12.18
C SER A 222 2.34 15.06 13.03
N GLY A 223 3.32 15.76 12.43
CA GLY A 223 4.59 16.12 13.07
C GLY A 223 5.55 14.95 13.31
N THR A 224 5.18 13.73 12.88
CA THR A 224 6.02 12.53 13.00
C THR A 224 6.85 12.32 11.73
N PRO A 225 8.05 11.72 11.80
CA PRO A 225 8.80 11.36 10.61
C PRO A 225 7.98 10.53 9.63
N MET A 226 8.07 10.84 8.33
CA MET A 226 7.38 10.09 7.29
C MET A 226 7.93 8.67 7.23
N ASP A 227 7.05 7.71 6.96
CA ASP A 227 7.33 6.29 6.82
C ASP A 227 6.60 5.73 5.61
N PHE A 228 6.95 4.53 5.19
CA PHE A 228 6.07 3.74 4.34
C PHE A 228 4.75 3.50 5.07
N HIS A 229 3.68 3.44 4.30
CA HIS A 229 2.36 3.20 4.86
C HIS A 229 1.78 1.89 4.32
N ALA A 230 1.11 1.16 5.21
CA ALA A 230 0.36 -0.04 4.89
C ALA A 230 -1.14 0.25 4.91
N TYR A 231 -1.81 -0.19 3.85
CA TYR A 231 -3.25 -0.12 3.66
C TYR A 231 -3.72 -1.35 2.88
N PHE A 232 -4.94 -1.37 2.38
CA PHE A 232 -5.44 -2.53 1.65
C PHE A 232 -6.39 -2.14 0.53
N GLU A 233 -6.59 -3.06 -0.39
CA GLU A 233 -7.57 -2.94 -1.47
C GLU A 233 -8.55 -4.11 -1.40
N VAL A 234 -9.83 -3.82 -1.67
CA VAL A 234 -10.92 -4.80 -1.75
C VAL A 234 -11.42 -4.87 -3.19
N TYR A 235 -11.64 -6.08 -3.70
CA TYR A 235 -12.18 -6.30 -5.04
C TYR A 235 -13.71 -6.36 -5.01
N LEU A 236 -14.32 -5.48 -5.79
CA LEU A 236 -15.76 -5.40 -6.03
C LEU A 236 -16.05 -5.51 -7.54
N SER A 237 -17.30 -5.50 -7.94
CA SER A 237 -17.70 -5.69 -9.35
C SER A 237 -17.14 -4.63 -10.31
N ASP A 238 -16.74 -3.48 -9.80
CA ASP A 238 -16.11 -2.39 -10.55
C ASP A 238 -14.58 -2.29 -10.32
N GLY A 239 -13.96 -3.33 -9.73
CA GLY A 239 -12.51 -3.47 -9.58
C GLY A 239 -11.98 -3.35 -8.16
N TRP A 240 -10.69 -3.04 -8.04
CA TRP A 240 -10.00 -2.87 -6.77
C TRP A 240 -10.23 -1.47 -6.19
N HIS A 241 -10.62 -1.40 -4.93
CA HIS A 241 -10.87 -0.15 -4.18
C HIS A 241 -10.01 -0.05 -2.94
N VAL A 242 -9.41 1.12 -2.74
CA VAL A 242 -8.55 1.42 -1.59
C VAL A 242 -9.39 1.64 -0.34
N PHE A 243 -8.94 1.01 0.76
CA PHE A 243 -9.41 1.24 2.11
C PHE A 243 -8.21 1.34 3.07
N ASP A 244 -8.38 2.06 4.16
CA ASP A 244 -7.30 2.31 5.11
C ASP A 244 -7.84 2.41 6.53
N ALA A 245 -7.76 1.32 7.27
CA ALA A 245 -8.26 1.26 8.63
C ALA A 245 -7.45 2.14 9.63
N ARG A 246 -6.21 2.54 9.29
CA ARG A 246 -5.40 3.40 10.15
C ARG A 246 -5.84 4.86 10.08
N PHE A 247 -6.02 5.43 8.90
CA PHE A 247 -6.50 6.81 8.73
C PHE A 247 -8.02 6.89 8.69
N ASN A 248 -8.66 5.88 8.19
CA ASN A 248 -10.11 5.73 8.04
C ASN A 248 -10.79 6.92 7.33
N LYS A 249 -10.08 7.48 6.35
CA LYS A 249 -10.54 8.60 5.51
C LYS A 249 -9.88 8.51 4.14
N PRO A 250 -10.57 8.93 3.08
CA PRO A 250 -9.97 9.07 1.75
C PRO A 250 -8.74 9.99 1.79
N ARG A 251 -7.70 9.60 1.09
CA ARG A 251 -6.47 10.38 0.94
C ARG A 251 -6.26 10.75 -0.52
N THR A 252 -5.43 11.76 -0.76
CA THR A 252 -4.99 12.17 -2.09
C THR A 252 -3.52 11.81 -2.27
N GLY A 253 -3.16 11.33 -3.46
CA GLY A 253 -1.75 11.18 -3.83
C GLY A 253 -1.08 9.92 -3.30
N ARG A 254 -1.81 8.83 -2.96
CA ARG A 254 -1.14 7.56 -2.64
C ARG A 254 -0.34 7.07 -3.84
N ILE A 255 0.86 6.59 -3.55
CA ILE A 255 1.73 5.90 -4.50
C ILE A 255 1.90 4.47 -4.03
N LYS A 256 1.31 3.52 -4.74
CA LYS A 256 1.46 2.10 -4.48
C LYS A 256 2.86 1.65 -4.87
N ILE A 257 3.53 0.92 -3.98
CA ILE A 257 4.81 0.25 -4.25
C ILE A 257 4.55 -1.21 -4.56
N ALA A 258 3.97 -1.94 -3.62
CA ALA A 258 3.73 -3.37 -3.74
C ALA A 258 2.39 -3.77 -3.16
N HIS A 259 1.90 -4.93 -3.60
CA HIS A 259 0.73 -5.57 -3.01
C HIS A 259 0.93 -7.09 -2.92
N GLY A 260 0.13 -7.75 -2.09
CA GLY A 260 0.20 -9.19 -1.94
C GLY A 260 -0.83 -9.73 -0.96
N LEU A 261 -0.64 -10.94 -0.48
CA LEU A 261 -1.53 -11.54 0.52
C LEU A 261 -1.41 -10.84 1.88
N ASP A 262 -0.20 -10.49 2.25
CA ASP A 262 0.12 -9.74 3.48
C ASP A 262 1.52 -9.10 3.37
N ALA A 263 2.09 -8.68 4.48
CA ALA A 263 3.40 -8.02 4.49
C ALA A 263 4.58 -8.94 4.12
N VAL A 264 4.40 -10.26 4.01
CA VAL A 264 5.45 -11.13 3.46
C VAL A 264 5.70 -10.79 2.00
N ASP A 265 4.62 -10.60 1.22
CA ASP A 265 4.70 -10.24 -0.19
C ASP A 265 4.95 -8.75 -0.40
N GLY A 266 4.37 -7.90 0.47
CA GLY A 266 4.42 -6.43 0.37
C GLY A 266 5.51 -5.76 1.20
N ALA A 267 6.51 -6.48 1.71
CA ALA A 267 7.60 -5.90 2.49
C ALA A 267 8.51 -5.01 1.62
N PHE A 268 8.83 -3.81 2.09
CA PHE A 268 9.78 -2.95 1.39
C PHE A 268 11.22 -3.49 1.41
N SER A 269 11.59 -4.31 2.41
CA SER A 269 12.88 -5.01 2.44
C SER A 269 12.79 -6.35 3.17
N THR A 270 13.53 -7.35 2.66
CA THR A 270 13.77 -8.63 3.31
C THR A 270 15.25 -8.98 3.22
N ILE A 271 15.88 -9.24 4.36
CA ILE A 271 17.32 -9.51 4.46
C ILE A 271 17.53 -10.97 4.86
N TYR A 272 18.38 -11.66 4.13
CA TYR A 272 18.77 -13.05 4.41
C TYR A 272 20.12 -13.09 5.15
N GLY A 273 20.14 -12.52 6.36
CA GLY A 273 21.33 -12.41 7.18
C GLY A 273 21.19 -11.41 8.32
N ALA A 274 22.30 -11.10 8.96
CA ALA A 274 22.36 -10.16 10.07
C ALA A 274 22.77 -8.77 9.58
N ALA A 275 21.82 -7.87 9.52
CA ALA A 275 22.06 -6.44 9.30
C ALA A 275 21.12 -5.61 10.16
N ARG A 276 21.59 -4.43 10.60
CA ARG A 276 20.81 -3.50 11.39
C ARG A 276 20.61 -2.19 10.62
N TRP A 277 19.48 -1.54 10.84
CA TRP A 277 19.26 -0.19 10.36
C TRP A 277 20.19 0.80 11.06
N GLU A 278 20.73 1.74 10.31
CA GLU A 278 21.45 2.91 10.83
C GLU A 278 20.77 4.22 10.45
N ARG A 279 20.11 4.26 9.28
CA ARG A 279 19.34 5.42 8.83
C ARG A 279 18.10 4.94 8.07
N PHE A 280 17.00 5.62 8.29
CA PHE A 280 15.75 5.37 7.61
C PHE A 280 15.03 6.70 7.39
N GLU A 281 14.94 7.12 6.14
CA GLU A 281 14.27 8.34 5.73
C GLU A 281 13.35 8.02 4.56
N VAL A 282 12.13 8.52 4.63
CA VAL A 282 11.13 8.43 3.57
C VAL A 282 10.62 9.83 3.28
N TRP A 283 10.37 10.12 2.01
CA TRP A 283 9.76 11.37 1.59
C TRP A 283 8.67 11.13 0.56
N SER A 284 7.62 11.93 0.62
CA SER A 284 6.60 12.03 -0.43
C SER A 284 5.93 13.39 -0.32
N TYR A 285 6.08 14.23 -1.34
CA TYR A 285 5.53 15.58 -1.34
C TYR A 285 5.22 16.07 -2.75
N GLN A 286 4.34 17.07 -2.83
CA GLN A 286 3.91 17.66 -4.09
C GLN A 286 5.04 18.51 -4.71
N ILE A 287 5.17 18.40 -6.02
CA ILE A 287 6.06 19.23 -6.85
C ILE A 287 5.21 20.05 -7.82
N ASP A 288 5.54 21.32 -8.00
CA ASP A 288 4.99 22.13 -9.07
C ASP A 288 5.65 21.71 -10.41
N PRO A 289 4.92 21.14 -11.35
CA PRO A 289 5.50 20.70 -12.64
C PRO A 289 6.04 21.85 -13.49
N ALA A 290 5.56 23.09 -13.28
CA ALA A 290 6.06 24.30 -13.96
C ALA A 290 7.29 24.90 -13.25
N GLY A 291 7.60 24.47 -12.04
CA GLY A 291 8.73 24.95 -11.25
C GLY A 291 10.05 24.32 -11.66
N GLY A 292 11.15 25.04 -11.50
CA GLY A 292 12.50 24.54 -11.77
C GLY A 292 12.95 23.32 -10.95
N ASN A 293 12.13 22.89 -9.97
CA ASN A 293 12.37 21.74 -9.08
C ASN A 293 11.73 20.44 -9.55
N ALA A 294 11.07 20.42 -10.71
CA ALA A 294 10.49 19.20 -11.29
C ALA A 294 11.58 18.26 -11.86
N THR A 295 12.63 18.04 -11.08
CA THR A 295 13.78 17.20 -11.42
C THR A 295 14.32 16.49 -10.18
N LEU A 296 14.91 15.32 -10.36
CA LEU A 296 15.61 14.60 -9.29
C LEU A 296 16.98 15.18 -8.92
N ASP A 297 17.49 16.16 -9.67
CA ASP A 297 18.77 16.82 -9.36
C ASP A 297 18.62 17.84 -8.24
N ALA A 298 17.41 18.36 -8.01
CA ALA A 298 17.14 19.20 -6.85
C ALA A 298 17.31 18.39 -5.54
N PRO A 299 17.86 18.99 -4.48
CA PRO A 299 17.93 18.33 -3.17
C PRO A 299 16.56 17.87 -2.70
N VAL A 300 16.51 16.75 -2.00
CA VAL A 300 15.27 16.32 -1.31
C VAL A 300 15.01 17.26 -0.14
N ASP A 301 13.83 17.82 -0.11
CA ASP A 301 13.41 18.67 0.97
C ASP A 301 12.54 17.88 1.97
N LEU A 302 13.17 17.41 3.03
CA LEU A 302 12.50 16.64 4.09
C LEU A 302 11.55 17.51 4.94
N THR A 303 11.58 18.84 4.79
CA THR A 303 10.66 19.74 5.51
C THR A 303 9.33 19.90 4.78
N GLN A 304 9.27 19.61 3.48
CA GLN A 304 8.05 19.75 2.66
C GLN A 304 6.93 18.75 2.98
N ARG A 305 7.17 17.77 3.84
CA ARG A 305 6.07 17.01 4.41
C ARG A 305 5.04 17.90 5.14
N LEU A 306 5.45 19.09 5.59
CA LEU A 306 4.61 20.08 6.23
C LEU A 306 3.68 20.84 5.26
N CYS A 307 3.16 20.16 4.26
CA CYS A 307 2.19 20.71 3.34
C CYS A 307 2.76 21.77 2.38
N GLY A 308 2.88 21.43 1.15
CA GLY A 308 3.02 22.43 0.10
C GLY A 308 2.10 23.63 0.37
N THR A 309 2.47 24.79 -0.12
CA THR A 309 1.66 26.02 0.02
C THR A 309 0.20 25.71 -0.30
N PRO A 310 -0.77 26.38 0.30
CA PRO A 310 -2.20 26.16 0.00
C PRO A 310 -2.52 26.19 -1.51
N GLU A 311 -1.75 26.93 -2.28
CA GLU A 311 -1.89 27.05 -3.74
C GLU A 311 -1.47 25.78 -4.48
N LEU A 312 -0.52 25.00 -3.94
CA LEU A 312 -0.09 23.72 -4.50
C LEU A 312 -0.97 22.53 -4.07
N ARG A 313 -1.91 22.74 -3.15
CA ARG A 313 -2.69 21.65 -2.56
C ARG A 313 -3.78 21.10 -3.46
N MET A 314 -4.31 21.92 -4.36
CA MET A 314 -5.37 21.53 -5.29
C MET A 314 -5.21 22.28 -6.60
N PRO A 315 -4.79 21.67 -7.70
CA PRO A 315 -4.94 22.25 -9.02
C PRO A 315 -6.45 22.30 -9.33
N GLY A 316 -7.03 23.51 -9.32
CA GLY A 316 -8.39 23.75 -9.76
C GLY A 316 -9.45 23.68 -8.64
N ARG A 317 -9.66 24.77 -7.98
CA ARG A 317 -10.97 25.28 -7.59
C ARG A 317 -11.37 26.40 -8.53
#